data_d2748e114a92e41e9a7ff3375d086449
#
_entry.id   d2748e114a92e41e9a7ff3375d086449
#
_cell.length_a   1.000
_cell.length_b   1.000
_cell.length_c   1.000
_cell.angle_alpha   90.00
_cell.angle_beta   90.00
_cell.angle_gamma   90.00
#
_symmetry.space_group_name_H-M   'P 1'
#
loop_
_entity.id
_entity.type
_entity.pdbx_description
1 polymer ?
#
loop_
_entity_poly.entity_id
_entity_poly.type
_entity_poly.pdbx_seq_one_letter_code
_entity_poly.pdbx_strand_id
1 'polypeptide(L)'
;KFDNKRQNQNRPHHANQQNQGHIPNENPAEKSDENYDLVGIVTAEGVLEVIQDGYGFLRSSDYNYLPSPDDIYVSQNQIKLFGLKTGDTLKGTIRPPREGEKFFPLVKVESINGRHPSYIRDRVPFQYLTPLFPSEKFKLTGHKQETLSTRVMDLFAPIGKGQRGMIV
;
A
#
# COMPACT_ATOMS: atom_id res chain seq x y z
N LYS A 1 -46.61 -17.14 -39.62
CA LYS A 1 -47.53 -16.43 -40.56
C LYS A 1 -47.02 -15.02 -40.79
N PHE A 2 -46.58 -14.88 -42.03
CA PHE A 2 -46.46 -13.67 -42.89
C PHE A 2 -45.31 -12.74 -42.54
N ASP A 3 -44.17 -12.85 -43.28
CA ASP A 3 -43.93 -12.39 -44.69
C ASP A 3 -44.15 -10.90 -44.88
N ASN A 4 -43.22 -10.18 -45.33
CA ASN A 4 -42.64 -10.04 -46.65
C ASN A 4 -41.99 -8.68 -46.89
N LYS A 5 -40.84 -8.71 -47.49
CA LYS A 5 -40.40 -8.07 -48.79
C LYS A 5 -39.98 -6.61 -48.77
N ARG A 6 -38.69 -6.46 -49.13
CA ARG A 6 -38.14 -5.95 -50.45
C ARG A 6 -38.51 -4.50 -50.81
N GLN A 7 -37.58 -3.68 -51.18
CA GLN A 7 -36.76 -3.49 -52.40
C GLN A 7 -36.03 -2.14 -52.23
N ASN A 8 -34.76 -1.97 -52.40
CA ASN A 8 -33.93 -1.92 -53.62
C ASN A 8 -34.07 -0.65 -54.50
N GLN A 9 -32.90 -0.11 -54.88
CA GLN A 9 -32.56 0.80 -55.98
C GLN A 9 -32.71 2.30 -55.67
N ASN A 10 -31.76 3.18 -55.95
CA ASN A 10 -30.83 3.30 -57.07
C ASN A 10 -29.82 4.41 -56.77
N ARG A 11 -28.60 4.25 -57.26
CA ARG A 11 -27.67 5.33 -57.59
C ARG A 11 -28.13 6.07 -58.87
N PRO A 12 -27.68 7.31 -59.12
CA PRO A 12 -26.46 7.47 -59.90
C PRO A 12 -25.57 8.67 -59.56
N HIS A 13 -24.38 8.59 -60.11
CA HIS A 13 -23.28 9.52 -60.31
C HIS A 13 -23.62 10.94 -60.79
N HIS A 14 -22.75 11.89 -60.41
CA HIS A 14 -21.94 12.80 -61.26
C HIS A 14 -21.16 13.74 -60.34
N ALA A 15 -19.91 13.68 -60.29
CA ALA A 15 -18.84 14.31 -61.08
C ALA A 15 -18.74 15.85 -61.00
N ASN A 16 -17.65 16.23 -60.37
CA ASN A 16 -16.65 17.20 -60.84
C ASN A 16 -16.70 18.69 -60.46
N GLN A 17 -15.51 19.14 -60.00
CA GLN A 17 -14.86 20.47 -60.14
C GLN A 17 -15.24 21.53 -59.10
N GLN A 18 -14.33 22.10 -58.37
CA GLN A 18 -13.13 22.88 -58.61
C GLN A 18 -12.60 23.47 -57.29
N ASN A 19 -11.41 23.18 -57.02
CA ASN A 19 -10.31 23.97 -56.50
C ASN A 19 -10.64 25.46 -56.19
N GLN A 20 -10.65 25.82 -54.91
CA GLN A 20 -10.23 27.15 -54.46
C GLN A 20 -9.59 27.03 -53.10
N GLY A 21 -8.35 27.44 -53.02
CA GLY A 21 -7.49 27.42 -51.87
C GLY A 21 -8.10 28.09 -50.66
N HIS A 22 -8.21 27.33 -49.59
CA HIS A 22 -8.45 27.88 -48.27
C HIS A 22 -7.15 27.74 -47.48
N ILE A 23 -6.52 28.86 -47.21
CA ILE A 23 -5.40 29.02 -46.31
C ILE A 23 -5.87 28.53 -44.95
N PRO A 24 -5.18 27.55 -44.30
CA PRO A 24 -5.51 27.20 -42.95
C PRO A 24 -5.13 28.38 -42.05
N ASN A 25 -6.11 28.95 -41.43
CA ASN A 25 -5.92 29.89 -40.35
C ASN A 25 -5.36 29.09 -39.18
N GLU A 26 -4.05 29.18 -38.97
CA GLU A 26 -3.38 28.67 -37.78
C GLU A 26 -3.91 29.47 -36.59
N ASN A 27 -4.83 28.87 -35.85
CA ASN A 27 -5.10 29.27 -34.48
C ASN A 27 -3.96 28.77 -33.61
N PRO A 28 -3.14 29.67 -33.05
CA PRO A 28 -2.16 29.26 -32.05
C PRO A 28 -2.88 29.11 -30.72
N ALA A 29 -2.82 27.95 -30.15
CA ALA A 29 -3.11 27.63 -28.76
C ALA A 29 -4.36 26.76 -28.52
N GLU A 30 -4.33 25.55 -29.00
CA GLU A 30 -4.70 24.44 -28.14
C GLU A 30 -3.39 23.82 -27.60
N LYS A 31 -2.95 24.34 -26.45
CA LYS A 31 -2.07 23.57 -25.60
C LYS A 31 -2.86 22.33 -25.22
N SER A 32 -2.60 21.24 -25.92
CA SER A 32 -2.91 19.92 -25.40
C SER A 32 -2.23 19.85 -24.05
N ASP A 33 -3.00 19.92 -22.98
CA ASP A 33 -2.59 19.42 -21.70
C ASP A 33 -2.25 17.94 -21.95
N GLU A 34 -0.97 17.68 -22.26
CA GLU A 34 -0.42 16.35 -22.25
C GLU A 34 -0.61 15.88 -20.82
N ASN A 35 -1.68 15.17 -20.61
CA ASN A 35 -2.02 14.52 -19.37
C ASN A 35 -0.97 13.43 -19.20
N TYR A 36 0.21 13.80 -18.67
CA TYR A 36 1.24 12.84 -18.29
C TYR A 36 0.62 11.90 -17.29
N ASP A 37 0.34 10.67 -17.72
CA ASP A 37 -0.17 9.65 -16.83
C ASP A 37 0.95 9.23 -15.87
N LEU A 38 1.06 9.96 -14.75
CA LEU A 38 2.05 9.71 -13.69
C LEU A 38 1.67 8.51 -12.81
N VAL A 39 0.72 7.70 -13.25
CA VAL A 39 0.28 6.52 -12.52
C VAL A 39 1.41 5.49 -12.44
N GLY A 40 1.81 5.13 -11.23
CA GLY A 40 2.78 4.08 -11.00
C GLY A 40 4.26 4.46 -11.21
N ILE A 41 4.59 5.76 -11.40
CA ILE A 41 5.97 6.22 -11.53
C ILE A 41 6.64 6.39 -10.17
N VAL A 42 5.90 6.87 -9.18
CA VAL A 42 6.42 7.15 -7.85
C VAL A 42 6.16 5.98 -6.92
N THR A 43 7.21 5.51 -6.26
CA THR A 43 7.12 4.52 -5.18
C THR A 43 7.20 5.22 -3.83
N ALA A 44 6.39 4.76 -2.90
CA ALA A 44 6.37 5.28 -1.54
C ALA A 44 6.30 4.13 -0.53
N GLU A 45 6.75 4.41 0.67
CA GLU A 45 6.75 3.47 1.79
C GLU A 45 6.20 4.15 3.04
N GLY A 46 5.43 3.42 3.83
CA GLY A 46 4.87 3.94 5.07
C GLY A 46 4.26 2.84 5.93
N VAL A 47 3.89 3.20 7.14
CA VAL A 47 3.23 2.31 8.09
C VAL A 47 1.72 2.51 8.02
N LEU A 48 0.99 1.43 7.84
CA LEU A 48 -0.47 1.46 7.71
C LEU A 48 -1.15 1.73 9.05
N GLU A 49 -2.01 2.71 9.06
CA GLU A 49 -3.01 2.93 10.09
C GLU A 49 -4.41 2.74 9.49
N VAL A 50 -5.14 1.74 9.97
CA VAL A 50 -6.51 1.46 9.52
C VAL A 50 -7.49 2.22 10.41
N ILE A 51 -8.40 2.97 9.78
CA ILE A 51 -9.44 3.74 10.45
C ILE A 51 -10.70 2.90 10.62
N GLN A 52 -11.59 3.32 11.52
CA GLN A 52 -12.83 2.61 11.86
C GLN A 52 -13.73 2.34 10.65
N ASP A 53 -13.70 3.21 9.64
CA ASP A 53 -14.46 3.07 8.39
C ASP A 53 -13.89 1.99 7.45
N GLY A 54 -12.77 1.36 7.83
CA GLY A 54 -12.17 0.24 7.12
C GLY A 54 -11.22 0.60 5.98
N TYR A 55 -10.99 1.87 5.69
CA TYR A 55 -9.88 2.35 4.86
C TYR A 55 -8.68 2.72 5.74
N GLY A 56 -7.54 3.05 5.15
CA GLY A 56 -6.36 3.40 5.93
C GLY A 56 -5.48 4.42 5.27
N PHE A 57 -4.46 4.84 6.04
CA PHE A 57 -3.41 5.73 5.56
C PHE A 57 -2.04 5.14 5.85
N LEU A 58 -1.10 5.31 4.92
CA LEU A 58 0.30 5.05 5.18
C LEU A 58 0.91 6.30 5.79
N ARG A 59 1.39 6.17 7.01
CA ARG A 59 2.06 7.23 7.77
C ARG A 59 3.54 7.22 7.49
N SER A 60 4.12 8.39 7.24
CA SER A 60 5.54 8.54 6.99
C SER A 60 6.35 8.61 8.30
N SER A 61 7.56 8.03 8.27
CA SER A 61 8.57 8.21 9.32
C SER A 61 9.01 9.67 9.49
N ASP A 62 8.96 10.46 8.42
CA ASP A 62 9.41 11.85 8.42
C ASP A 62 8.55 12.75 9.32
N TYR A 63 7.30 12.35 9.51
CA TYR A 63 6.35 13.00 10.42
C TYR A 63 6.14 12.24 11.73
N ASN A 64 7.08 11.36 12.10
CA ASN A 64 6.98 10.51 13.29
C ASN A 64 5.66 9.70 13.33
N TYR A 65 5.18 9.27 12.17
CA TYR A 65 3.92 8.51 12.00
C TYR A 65 2.66 9.27 12.43
N LEU A 66 2.75 10.59 12.59
CA LEU A 66 1.60 11.45 12.85
C LEU A 66 0.85 11.78 11.55
N PRO A 67 -0.44 12.14 11.62
CA PRO A 67 -1.21 12.58 10.46
C PRO A 67 -0.53 13.74 9.74
N SER A 68 -0.33 13.60 8.42
CA SER A 68 0.37 14.57 7.59
C SER A 68 -0.32 14.76 6.24
N PRO A 69 -0.05 15.86 5.53
CA PRO A 69 -0.58 16.05 4.17
C PRO A 69 -0.01 15.04 3.16
N ASP A 70 1.13 14.41 3.47
CA ASP A 70 1.80 13.42 2.62
C ASP A 70 1.30 12.00 2.86
N ASP A 71 0.26 11.83 3.66
CA ASP A 71 -0.34 10.53 3.91
C ASP A 71 -0.91 9.91 2.64
N ILE A 72 -0.66 8.62 2.47
CA ILE A 72 -1.08 7.88 1.29
C ILE A 72 -2.34 7.09 1.63
N TYR A 73 -3.39 7.33 0.86
CA TYR A 73 -4.66 6.65 1.04
C TYR A 73 -4.60 5.19 0.56
N VAL A 74 -5.06 4.28 1.42
CA VAL A 74 -5.20 2.85 1.13
C VAL A 74 -6.67 2.47 1.17
N SER A 75 -7.17 1.92 0.08
CA SER A 75 -8.58 1.57 -0.04
C SER A 75 -8.95 0.35 0.82
N GLN A 76 -10.22 0.29 1.24
CA GLN A 76 -10.77 -0.85 1.97
C GLN A 76 -10.61 -2.18 1.21
N ASN A 77 -10.73 -2.12 -0.11
CA ASN A 77 -10.57 -3.31 -0.96
C ASN A 77 -9.15 -3.86 -0.90
N GLN A 78 -8.12 -2.97 -0.92
CA GLN A 78 -6.72 -3.39 -0.79
C GLN A 78 -6.46 -3.98 0.60
N ILE A 79 -7.00 -3.38 1.66
CA ILE A 79 -6.86 -3.87 3.03
C ILE A 79 -7.44 -5.30 3.15
N LYS A 80 -8.63 -5.52 2.61
CA LYS A 80 -9.26 -6.85 2.62
C LYS A 80 -8.55 -7.86 1.74
N LEU A 81 -8.12 -7.45 0.53
CA LEU A 81 -7.49 -8.34 -0.45
C LEU A 81 -6.17 -8.91 0.06
N PHE A 82 -5.35 -8.07 0.69
CA PHE A 82 -4.04 -8.47 1.20
C PHE A 82 -4.03 -8.84 2.69
N GLY A 83 -5.16 -8.74 3.38
CA GLY A 83 -5.26 -9.03 4.81
C GLY A 83 -4.41 -8.08 5.67
N LEU A 84 -4.36 -6.80 5.29
CA LEU A 84 -3.54 -5.79 5.95
C LEU A 84 -4.07 -5.46 7.34
N LYS A 85 -3.16 -5.08 8.22
CA LYS A 85 -3.48 -4.67 9.59
C LYS A 85 -2.72 -3.39 9.94
N THR A 86 -3.25 -2.65 10.90
CA THR A 86 -2.53 -1.51 11.48
C THR A 86 -1.16 -1.94 11.98
N GLY A 87 -0.14 -1.15 11.63
CA GLY A 87 1.26 -1.44 11.93
C GLY A 87 2.02 -2.18 10.83
N ASP A 88 1.37 -2.58 9.73
CA ASP A 88 2.07 -3.15 8.58
C ASP A 88 2.81 -2.07 7.82
N THR A 89 4.07 -2.32 7.49
CA THR A 89 4.86 -1.47 6.59
C THR A 89 4.58 -1.87 5.15
N LEU A 90 4.07 -0.92 4.37
CA LEU A 90 3.73 -1.12 2.97
C LEU A 90 4.67 -0.32 2.09
N LYS A 91 5.13 -0.94 1.02
CA LYS A 91 5.81 -0.28 -0.09
C LYS A 91 5.03 -0.52 -1.36
N GLY A 92 4.83 0.52 -2.14
CA GLY A 92 4.07 0.42 -3.36
C GLY A 92 4.10 1.67 -4.20
N THR A 93 3.42 1.62 -5.34
CA THR A 93 3.33 2.73 -6.27
C THR A 93 2.09 3.56 -6.00
N ILE A 94 2.24 4.87 -6.10
CA ILE A 94 1.18 5.86 -5.90
C ILE A 94 0.88 6.59 -7.20
N ARG A 95 -0.24 7.30 -7.23
CA ARG A 95 -0.58 8.25 -8.29
C ARG A 95 -0.91 9.63 -7.72
N PRO A 96 -0.85 10.68 -8.53
CA PRO A 96 -1.35 11.99 -8.13
C PRO A 96 -2.85 11.94 -7.78
N PRO A 97 -3.29 12.77 -6.82
CA PRO A 97 -4.70 12.92 -6.52
C PRO A 97 -5.43 13.55 -7.72
N ARG A 98 -6.64 13.10 -8.00
CA ARG A 98 -7.55 13.67 -8.99
C ARG A 98 -8.33 14.82 -8.38
N GLU A 99 -9.07 15.56 -9.22
CA GLU A 99 -9.98 16.59 -8.74
C GLU A 99 -10.95 16.02 -7.70
N GLY A 100 -10.97 16.65 -6.52
CA GLY A 100 -11.78 16.21 -5.38
C GLY A 100 -11.10 15.22 -4.44
N GLU A 101 -9.95 14.64 -4.77
CA GLU A 101 -9.16 13.79 -3.89
C GLU A 101 -8.14 14.64 -3.09
N LYS A 102 -8.04 14.41 -1.79
CA LYS A 102 -7.13 15.15 -0.92
C LYS A 102 -5.77 14.47 -0.76
N PHE A 103 -5.72 13.15 -0.86
CA PHE A 103 -4.54 12.34 -0.58
C PHE A 103 -4.10 11.55 -1.81
N PHE A 104 -2.82 11.20 -1.86
CA PHE A 104 -2.25 10.34 -2.89
C PHE A 104 -2.75 8.90 -2.69
N PRO A 105 -3.48 8.31 -3.64
CA PRO A 105 -3.92 6.93 -3.47
C PRO A 105 -2.84 5.92 -3.85
N LEU A 106 -2.77 4.84 -3.07
CA LEU A 106 -1.94 3.67 -3.37
C LEU A 106 -2.56 2.90 -4.54
N VAL A 107 -1.80 2.73 -5.62
CA VAL A 107 -2.25 2.01 -6.83
C VAL A 107 -1.90 0.54 -6.73
N LYS A 108 -0.65 0.23 -6.42
CA LYS A 108 -0.13 -1.13 -6.39
C LYS A 108 0.71 -1.36 -5.14
N VAL A 109 0.47 -2.47 -4.47
CA VAL A 109 1.31 -2.94 -3.36
C VAL A 109 2.44 -3.80 -3.93
N GLU A 110 3.69 -3.43 -3.65
CA GLU A 110 4.88 -4.18 -4.05
C GLU A 110 5.37 -5.13 -2.97
N SER A 111 5.47 -4.62 -1.75
CA SER A 111 5.88 -5.44 -0.61
C SER A 111 5.13 -5.04 0.66
N ILE A 112 5.00 -6.00 1.57
CA ILE A 112 4.40 -5.84 2.89
C ILE A 112 5.38 -6.39 3.91
N ASN A 113 5.82 -5.57 4.87
CA ASN A 113 6.83 -5.93 5.86
C ASN A 113 8.11 -6.51 5.21
N GLY A 114 8.53 -5.95 4.06
CA GLY A 114 9.69 -6.39 3.30
C GLY A 114 9.53 -7.73 2.56
N ARG A 115 8.32 -8.30 2.51
CA ARG A 115 8.02 -9.56 1.85
C ARG A 115 6.97 -9.40 0.75
N HIS A 116 6.91 -10.37 -0.15
CA HIS A 116 5.88 -10.40 -1.20
C HIS A 116 4.47 -10.51 -0.58
N PRO A 117 3.45 -9.82 -1.11
CA PRO A 117 2.10 -9.79 -0.55
C PRO A 117 1.44 -11.15 -0.33
N SER A 118 1.75 -12.14 -1.18
CA SER A 118 1.22 -13.51 -1.04
C SER A 118 1.64 -14.19 0.27
N TYR A 119 2.82 -13.85 0.80
CA TYR A 119 3.30 -14.44 2.06
C TYR A 119 2.51 -13.93 3.27
N ILE A 120 2.08 -12.67 3.23
CA ILE A 120 1.40 -12.02 4.36
C ILE A 120 -0.07 -12.45 4.46
N ARG A 121 -0.67 -12.83 3.35
CA ARG A 121 -2.08 -13.24 3.30
C ARG A 121 -2.40 -14.37 4.26
N ASP A 122 -1.50 -15.33 4.40
CA ASP A 122 -1.70 -16.53 5.20
C ASP A 122 -1.10 -16.43 6.62
N ARG A 123 -0.73 -15.22 7.06
CA ARG A 123 -0.15 -15.01 8.39
C ARG A 123 -1.12 -15.30 9.51
N VAL A 124 -0.62 -15.95 10.56
CA VAL A 124 -1.36 -16.15 11.79
C VAL A 124 -1.28 -14.85 12.63
N PRO A 125 -2.40 -14.26 13.03
CA PRO A 125 -2.41 -13.11 13.94
C PRO A 125 -1.74 -13.43 15.27
N PHE A 126 -1.04 -12.45 15.85
CA PHE A 126 -0.27 -12.61 17.09
C PHE A 126 -1.10 -13.23 18.24
N GLN A 127 -2.37 -12.85 18.35
CA GLN A 127 -3.28 -13.34 19.39
C GLN A 127 -3.57 -14.86 19.33
N TYR A 128 -3.32 -15.48 18.17
CA TYR A 128 -3.52 -16.92 17.97
C TYR A 128 -2.21 -17.73 18.06
N LEU A 129 -1.08 -17.04 18.32
CA LEU A 129 0.19 -17.72 18.51
C LEU A 129 0.22 -18.42 19.87
N THR A 130 0.71 -19.67 19.88
CA THR A 130 0.92 -20.40 21.12
C THR A 130 2.10 -19.78 21.89
N PRO A 131 1.91 -19.35 23.14
CA PRO A 131 3.00 -18.81 23.93
C PRO A 131 4.00 -19.92 24.27
N LEU A 132 5.27 -19.68 23.95
CA LEU A 132 6.36 -20.57 24.33
C LEU A 132 7.14 -19.94 25.49
N PHE A 133 7.25 -20.70 26.60
CA PHE A 133 8.05 -20.28 27.75
C PHE A 133 9.46 -20.87 27.65
N PRO A 134 10.50 -20.12 28.09
CA PRO A 134 11.85 -20.65 28.11
C PRO A 134 11.94 -21.86 29.03
N SER A 135 12.50 -22.97 28.54
CA SER A 135 12.71 -24.20 29.31
C SER A 135 14.08 -24.26 30.00
N GLU A 136 15.04 -23.48 29.48
CA GLU A 136 16.39 -23.41 30.01
C GLU A 136 16.66 -22.09 30.73
N LYS A 137 17.25 -22.16 31.92
CA LYS A 137 17.62 -21.02 32.75
C LYS A 137 19.07 -20.61 32.49
N PHE A 138 19.35 -19.29 32.49
CA PHE A 138 20.72 -18.79 32.60
C PHE A 138 21.27 -19.06 34.00
N LYS A 139 22.48 -19.60 34.08
CA LYS A 139 23.24 -19.71 35.30
C LYS A 139 23.96 -18.39 35.60
N LEU A 140 23.46 -17.61 36.55
CA LEU A 140 24.04 -16.34 36.98
C LEU A 140 24.97 -16.51 38.18
N THR A 141 25.10 -17.75 38.72
CA THR A 141 25.87 -18.09 39.89
C THR A 141 26.87 -19.20 39.59
N GLY A 142 27.90 -19.40 40.45
CA GLY A 142 28.89 -20.46 40.32
C GLY A 142 30.08 -20.11 39.40
N HIS A 143 30.34 -18.85 39.13
CA HIS A 143 31.48 -18.35 38.34
C HIS A 143 32.28 -17.29 39.12
N LYS A 144 33.50 -16.98 38.65
CA LYS A 144 34.43 -16.07 39.36
C LYS A 144 33.92 -14.61 39.51
N GLN A 145 32.97 -14.18 38.73
CA GLN A 145 32.38 -12.83 38.75
C GLN A 145 31.03 -12.80 39.48
N GLU A 146 30.73 -13.85 40.25
CA GLU A 146 29.51 -13.92 41.04
C GLU A 146 29.49 -12.82 42.10
N THR A 147 28.34 -12.13 42.17
CA THR A 147 28.08 -11.10 43.18
C THR A 147 26.84 -11.45 43.98
N LEU A 148 26.65 -10.79 45.13
CA LEU A 148 25.44 -10.98 45.93
C LEU A 148 24.17 -10.62 45.09
N SER A 149 24.27 -9.60 44.26
CA SER A 149 23.18 -9.17 43.39
C SER A 149 22.80 -10.25 42.37
N THR A 150 23.77 -10.90 41.74
CA THR A 150 23.50 -11.99 40.78
C THR A 150 22.90 -13.22 41.46
N ARG A 151 23.28 -13.49 42.72
CA ARG A 151 22.66 -14.58 43.52
C ARG A 151 21.21 -14.28 43.88
N VAL A 152 20.92 -13.05 44.30
CA VAL A 152 19.56 -12.63 44.62
C VAL A 152 18.70 -12.69 43.35
N MET A 153 19.20 -12.20 42.23
CA MET A 153 18.49 -12.25 40.95
C MET A 153 18.20 -13.69 40.50
N ASP A 154 19.19 -14.59 40.63
CA ASP A 154 19.05 -16.00 40.24
C ASP A 154 18.03 -16.74 41.08
N LEU A 155 17.86 -16.32 42.35
CA LEU A 155 16.93 -16.94 43.30
C LEU A 155 15.51 -16.42 43.16
N PHE A 156 15.34 -15.09 43.04
CA PHE A 156 14.02 -14.46 43.05
C PHE A 156 13.46 -14.13 41.67
N ALA A 157 14.33 -13.89 40.69
CA ALA A 157 13.93 -13.53 39.32
C ALA A 157 14.77 -14.29 38.29
N PRO A 158 14.65 -15.64 38.23
CA PRO A 158 15.43 -16.44 37.28
C PRO A 158 15.14 -16.01 35.83
N ILE A 159 16.21 -15.92 35.03
CA ILE A 159 16.14 -15.52 33.63
C ILE A 159 16.29 -16.74 32.73
N GLY A 160 15.29 -16.95 31.88
CA GLY A 160 15.33 -18.01 30.89
C GLY A 160 16.03 -17.60 29.59
N LYS A 161 16.62 -18.54 28.87
CA LYS A 161 17.22 -18.32 27.58
C LYS A 161 16.13 -17.92 26.57
N GLY A 162 16.29 -16.78 25.86
CA GLY A 162 15.30 -16.21 24.94
C GLY A 162 14.22 -15.35 25.60
N GLN A 163 14.26 -15.20 26.93
CA GLN A 163 13.32 -14.30 27.64
C GLN A 163 13.68 -12.83 27.38
N ARG A 164 12.65 -11.99 27.28
CA ARG A 164 12.81 -10.55 27.29
C ARG A 164 12.70 -10.04 28.71
N GLY A 165 13.64 -9.18 29.13
CA GLY A 165 13.66 -8.56 30.44
C GLY A 165 13.90 -7.06 30.31
N MET A 166 13.35 -6.29 31.27
CA MET A 166 13.61 -4.86 31.40
C MET A 166 14.20 -4.61 32.79
N ILE A 167 15.29 -3.87 32.84
CA ILE A 167 15.89 -3.38 34.08
C ILE A 167 15.47 -1.93 34.26
N VAL A 168 14.86 -1.61 35.39
CA VAL A 168 14.32 -0.27 35.71
C VAL A 168 15.09 0.33 36.88
#